data_613c067032ca5f020a92361559c419c0
#
_entry.id   613c067032ca5f020a92361559c419c0
#
_cell.length_a   1.000
_cell.length_b   1.000
_cell.length_c   1.000
_cell.angle_alpha   90.00
_cell.angle_beta   90.00
_cell.angle_gamma   90.00
#
_symmetry.space_group_name_H-M   'P 1'
#
loop_
_entity.id
_entity.type
_entity.pdbx_description
1 polymer ?
#
loop_
_entity_poly.entity_id
_entity_poly.type
_entity_poly.pdbx_seq_one_letter_code
_entity_poly.pdbx_strand_id
1 'polypeptide(L)'
;MNGMRTQSAKAKGRRLQQWVVQQLIETFDIHPEDIKSCSMGAGGEDVQMARSAREKFPYSVECKNVEKLNVWDAYDQAKANASNYEPIVIMKKNGKKPLAIIDAEYFIDLCSKVENGNT
;
A
#
# COMPACT_ATOMS: atom_id res chain seq x y z
N MET A 1 11.63 -17.10 -21.95
CA MET A 1 12.25 -16.45 -20.78
C MET A 1 11.47 -15.23 -20.30
N ASN A 2 10.97 -14.39 -21.23
CA ASN A 2 10.20 -13.21 -20.83
C ASN A 2 8.94 -13.56 -20.06
N GLY A 3 8.26 -14.67 -20.42
CA GLY A 3 7.07 -15.11 -19.71
C GLY A 3 7.34 -15.43 -18.25
N MET A 4 8.47 -16.08 -17.96
CA MET A 4 8.88 -16.41 -16.59
C MET A 4 9.18 -15.16 -15.77
N ARG A 5 9.86 -14.17 -16.37
CA ARG A 5 10.12 -12.88 -15.71
C ARG A 5 8.83 -12.14 -15.39
N THR A 6 7.88 -12.13 -16.33
CA THR A 6 6.58 -11.49 -16.13
C THR A 6 5.82 -12.16 -14.99
N GLN A 7 5.80 -13.50 -14.97
CA GLN A 7 5.14 -14.25 -13.90
C GLN A 7 5.80 -14.00 -12.56
N SER A 8 7.14 -13.97 -12.53
CA SER A 8 7.89 -13.66 -11.31
C SER A 8 7.60 -12.26 -10.80
N ALA A 9 7.54 -11.26 -11.70
CA ALA A 9 7.21 -9.90 -11.33
C ALA A 9 5.80 -9.79 -10.76
N LYS A 10 4.83 -10.46 -11.39
CA LYS A 10 3.44 -10.49 -10.89
C LYS A 10 3.37 -11.19 -9.54
N ALA A 11 4.10 -12.28 -9.37
CA ALA A 11 4.13 -13.02 -8.10
C ALA A 11 4.74 -12.18 -6.98
N LYS A 12 5.81 -11.44 -7.27
CA LYS A 12 6.44 -10.53 -6.30
C LYS A 12 5.47 -9.43 -5.88
N GLY A 13 4.77 -8.83 -6.84
CA GLY A 13 3.78 -7.80 -6.56
C GLY A 13 2.65 -8.32 -5.70
N ARG A 14 2.14 -9.50 -6.03
CA ARG A 14 1.07 -10.14 -5.27
C ARG A 14 1.50 -10.43 -3.83
N ARG A 15 2.70 -10.96 -3.66
CA ARG A 15 3.22 -11.27 -2.32
C ARG A 15 3.32 -10.00 -1.46
N LEU A 16 3.76 -8.90 -2.05
CA LEU A 16 3.83 -7.64 -1.32
C LEU A 16 2.44 -7.14 -0.92
N GLN A 17 1.47 -7.18 -1.85
CA GLN A 17 0.10 -6.81 -1.54
C GLN A 17 -0.48 -7.68 -0.42
N GLN A 18 -0.25 -8.99 -0.48
CA GLN A 18 -0.73 -9.92 0.54
C GLN A 18 -0.05 -9.68 1.89
N TRP A 19 1.22 -9.33 1.88
CA TRP A 19 1.94 -8.96 3.09
C TRP A 19 1.31 -7.71 3.74
N VAL A 20 1.01 -6.69 2.95
CA VAL A 20 0.36 -5.47 3.45
C VAL A 20 -1.00 -5.81 4.06
N VAL A 21 -1.83 -6.58 3.35
CA VAL A 21 -3.15 -7.00 3.84
C VAL A 21 -3.02 -7.69 5.19
N GLN A 22 -2.07 -8.62 5.31
CA GLN A 22 -1.87 -9.36 6.56
C GLN A 22 -1.42 -8.44 7.70
N GLN A 23 -0.51 -7.50 7.42
CA GLN A 23 -0.07 -6.52 8.42
C GLN A 23 -1.24 -5.68 8.94
N LEU A 24 -2.13 -5.26 8.04
CA LEU A 24 -3.27 -4.44 8.41
C LEU A 24 -4.30 -5.24 9.22
N ILE A 25 -4.55 -6.49 8.84
CA ILE A 25 -5.44 -7.37 9.59
C ILE A 25 -4.93 -7.53 11.02
N GLU A 26 -3.66 -7.86 11.18
CA GLU A 26 -3.07 -8.14 12.49
C GLU A 26 -2.97 -6.88 13.36
N THR A 27 -2.59 -5.76 12.74
CA THR A 27 -2.34 -4.52 13.49
C THR A 27 -3.64 -3.85 13.93
N PHE A 28 -4.67 -3.85 13.08
CA PHE A 28 -5.90 -3.09 13.31
C PHE A 28 -7.10 -3.99 13.61
N ASP A 29 -6.89 -5.28 13.74
CA ASP A 29 -7.98 -6.24 13.97
C ASP A 29 -9.10 -6.09 12.93
N ILE A 30 -8.70 -6.00 11.66
CA ILE A 30 -9.64 -5.93 10.54
C ILE A 30 -10.09 -7.34 10.21
N HIS A 31 -11.41 -7.51 10.01
CA HIS A 31 -11.93 -8.81 9.59
C HIS A 31 -11.39 -9.17 8.22
N PRO A 32 -10.91 -10.41 8.01
CA PRO A 32 -10.33 -10.80 6.70
C PRO A 32 -11.24 -10.62 5.49
N GLU A 33 -12.55 -10.62 5.69
CA GLU A 33 -13.50 -10.37 4.60
C GLU A 33 -13.62 -8.89 4.23
N ASP A 34 -13.11 -8.00 5.07
CA ASP A 34 -13.22 -6.55 4.86
C ASP A 34 -12.02 -5.94 4.13
N ILE A 35 -11.04 -6.76 3.78
CA ILE A 35 -9.82 -6.29 3.13
C ILE A 35 -9.27 -7.37 2.21
N LYS A 36 -8.79 -6.96 1.03
CA LYS A 36 -8.19 -7.91 0.08
C LYS A 36 -7.18 -7.22 -0.83
N SER A 37 -6.23 -8.00 -1.35
CA SER A 37 -5.35 -7.55 -2.41
C SER A 37 -6.09 -7.56 -3.74
N CYS A 38 -5.74 -6.61 -4.61
CA CYS A 38 -6.36 -6.49 -5.93
C CYS A 38 -5.47 -7.13 -6.98
N SER A 39 -6.09 -7.74 -8.00
CA SER A 39 -5.35 -8.37 -9.09
C SER A 39 -4.51 -7.35 -9.84
N MET A 40 -3.33 -7.77 -10.27
CA MET A 40 -2.47 -6.97 -11.14
C MET A 40 -3.23 -6.62 -12.42
N GLY A 41 -3.15 -5.35 -12.83
CA GLY A 41 -3.80 -4.87 -14.04
C GLY A 41 -5.24 -4.43 -13.88
N ALA A 42 -5.89 -4.71 -12.74
CA ALA A 42 -7.16 -4.10 -12.40
C ALA A 42 -6.92 -2.63 -12.07
N GLY A 43 -7.83 -1.74 -12.45
CA GLY A 43 -7.72 -0.34 -12.10
C GLY A 43 -7.95 -0.11 -10.61
N GLY A 44 -7.48 1.02 -10.10
CA GLY A 44 -7.72 1.43 -8.73
C GLY A 44 -6.64 1.00 -7.75
N GLU A 45 -7.01 0.89 -6.50
CA GLU A 45 -6.09 0.61 -5.40
C GLU A 45 -5.62 -0.85 -5.40
N ASP A 46 -4.39 -1.07 -4.96
CA ASP A 46 -3.83 -2.43 -4.83
C ASP A 46 -4.38 -3.18 -3.62
N VAL A 47 -4.86 -2.45 -2.63
CA VAL A 47 -5.51 -3.03 -1.44
C VAL A 47 -6.91 -2.43 -1.35
N GLN A 48 -7.92 -3.28 -1.46
CA GLN A 48 -9.31 -2.86 -1.37
C GLN A 48 -9.85 -3.12 0.03
N MET A 49 -10.56 -2.15 0.58
CA MET A 49 -11.05 -2.21 1.95
C MET A 49 -12.52 -1.82 2.00
N ALA A 50 -13.28 -2.54 2.83
CA ALA A 50 -14.64 -2.17 3.19
C ALA A 50 -14.61 -0.92 4.07
N ARG A 51 -15.76 -0.29 4.26
CA ARG A 51 -15.88 0.94 5.06
C ARG A 51 -15.32 0.76 6.47
N SER A 52 -15.64 -0.35 7.11
CA SER A 52 -15.15 -0.65 8.47
C SER A 52 -13.63 -0.65 8.55
N ALA A 53 -12.97 -1.22 7.54
CA ALA A 53 -11.51 -1.24 7.47
C ALA A 53 -10.96 0.16 7.22
N ARG A 54 -11.62 0.95 6.35
CA ARG A 54 -11.23 2.33 6.05
C ARG A 54 -11.29 3.24 7.28
N GLU A 55 -12.21 2.98 8.18
CA GLU A 55 -12.29 3.73 9.44
C GLU A 55 -11.06 3.50 10.31
N LYS A 56 -10.50 2.30 10.24
CA LYS A 56 -9.30 1.95 11.01
C LYS A 56 -8.02 2.38 10.29
N PHE A 57 -8.01 2.31 8.96
CA PHE A 57 -6.84 2.63 8.15
C PHE A 57 -7.28 3.42 6.91
N PRO A 58 -7.43 4.75 7.03
CA PRO A 58 -8.01 5.58 5.96
C PRO A 58 -7.00 5.97 4.88
N TYR A 59 -6.31 4.99 4.32
CA TYR A 59 -5.23 5.19 3.35
C TYR A 59 -5.46 4.35 2.11
N SER A 60 -5.00 4.87 0.96
CA SER A 60 -5.02 4.16 -0.29
C SER A 60 -3.61 3.65 -0.59
N VAL A 61 -3.46 2.34 -0.73
CA VAL A 61 -2.16 1.70 -0.82
C VAL A 61 -1.85 1.30 -2.26
N GLU A 62 -0.67 1.70 -2.73
CA GLU A 62 -0.06 1.26 -3.98
C GLU A 62 1.17 0.44 -3.62
N CYS A 63 1.32 -0.76 -4.18
CA CYS A 63 2.44 -1.65 -3.89
C CYS A 63 3.36 -1.76 -5.09
N LYS A 64 4.66 -1.59 -4.90
CA LYS A 64 5.68 -1.70 -5.93
C LYS A 64 6.81 -2.59 -5.45
N ASN A 65 6.94 -3.77 -6.03
CA ASN A 65 8.00 -4.72 -5.69
C ASN A 65 8.88 -4.92 -6.93
N VAL A 66 9.77 -3.96 -7.17
CA VAL A 66 10.64 -3.90 -8.35
C VAL A 66 12.03 -3.44 -7.95
N GLU A 67 13.05 -3.83 -8.74
CA GLU A 67 14.45 -3.49 -8.42
C GLU A 67 14.77 -2.02 -8.63
N LYS A 68 14.15 -1.39 -9.63
CA LYS A 68 14.32 0.04 -9.90
C LYS A 68 12.95 0.68 -9.93
N LEU A 69 12.74 1.68 -9.10
CA LEU A 69 11.45 2.35 -8.99
C LEU A 69 11.63 3.85 -9.17
N ASN A 70 10.86 4.42 -10.09
CA ASN A 70 10.68 5.86 -10.11
C ASN A 70 9.66 6.19 -9.01
N VAL A 71 10.17 6.67 -7.89
CA VAL A 71 9.37 6.91 -6.68
C VAL A 71 8.28 7.96 -6.92
N TRP A 72 8.62 9.03 -7.64
CA TRP A 72 7.67 10.11 -7.91
C TRP A 72 6.51 9.64 -8.79
N ASP A 73 6.81 8.85 -9.82
CA ASP A 73 5.76 8.29 -10.67
C ASP A 73 4.85 7.33 -9.88
N ALA A 74 5.45 6.52 -9.02
CA ALA A 74 4.69 5.60 -8.17
C ALA A 74 3.76 6.36 -7.22
N TYR A 75 4.24 7.44 -6.63
CA TYR A 75 3.43 8.27 -5.75
C TYR A 75 2.30 8.95 -6.52
N ASP A 76 2.58 9.47 -7.72
CA ASP A 76 1.55 10.09 -8.55
C ASP A 76 0.46 9.08 -8.95
N GLN A 77 0.84 7.84 -9.21
CA GLN A 77 -0.11 6.76 -9.49
C GLN A 77 -0.98 6.46 -8.27
N ALA A 78 -0.35 6.37 -7.09
CA ALA A 78 -1.07 6.16 -5.85
C ALA A 78 -2.08 7.28 -5.60
N LYS A 79 -1.67 8.52 -5.82
CA LYS A 79 -2.52 9.70 -5.65
C LYS A 79 -3.70 9.68 -6.62
N ALA A 80 -3.46 9.30 -7.87
CA ALA A 80 -4.51 9.23 -8.88
C ALA A 80 -5.59 8.19 -8.51
N ASN A 81 -5.21 7.13 -7.80
CA ASN A 81 -6.11 6.05 -7.42
C ASN A 81 -6.70 6.22 -6.02
N ALA A 82 -6.35 7.27 -5.30
CA ALA A 82 -6.63 7.37 -3.87
C ALA A 82 -8.04 7.84 -3.52
N SER A 83 -8.78 8.43 -4.45
CA SER A 83 -10.06 9.09 -4.14
C SER A 83 -9.90 10.08 -3.00
N ASN A 84 -10.63 9.89 -1.91
CA ASN A 84 -10.61 10.78 -0.76
C ASN A 84 -9.61 10.36 0.33
N TYR A 85 -8.84 9.29 0.08
CA TYR A 85 -7.93 8.75 1.08
C TYR A 85 -6.51 9.23 0.82
N GLU A 86 -5.70 9.27 1.86
CA GLU A 86 -4.30 9.67 1.72
C GLU A 86 -3.52 8.56 1.01
N PRO A 87 -2.78 8.87 -0.06
CA PRO A 87 -2.03 7.85 -0.79
C PRO A 87 -0.76 7.43 -0.04
N ILE A 88 -0.46 6.15 -0.08
CA ILE A 88 0.77 5.58 0.46
C ILE A 88 1.32 4.60 -0.57
N VAL A 89 2.62 4.69 -0.87
CA VAL A 89 3.31 3.68 -1.67
C VAL A 89 4.09 2.78 -0.74
N ILE A 90 3.84 1.48 -0.82
CA ILE A 90 4.67 0.48 -0.17
C ILE A 90 5.61 -0.07 -1.23
N MET A 91 6.90 0.15 -1.06
CA MET A 91 7.91 -0.26 -2.02
C MET A 91 8.84 -1.31 -1.44
N LYS A 92 9.28 -2.22 -2.29
CA LYS A 92 10.23 -3.25 -1.92
C LYS A 92 11.06 -3.63 -3.14
N LYS A 93 12.29 -4.08 -2.89
CA LYS A 93 13.11 -4.77 -3.88
C LYS A 93 13.75 -5.99 -3.22
N ASN A 94 14.37 -6.84 -4.03
CA ASN A 94 14.99 -8.08 -3.54
C ASN A 94 15.99 -7.79 -2.42
N GLY A 95 15.91 -8.54 -1.34
CA GLY A 95 16.83 -8.40 -0.21
C GLY A 95 16.60 -7.20 0.69
N LYS A 96 15.55 -6.41 0.46
CA LYS A 96 15.26 -5.22 1.25
C LYS A 96 13.91 -5.32 1.93
N LYS A 97 13.78 -4.68 3.09
CA LYS A 97 12.51 -4.58 3.80
C LYS A 97 11.54 -3.65 3.05
N PRO A 98 10.24 -3.87 3.15
CA PRO A 98 9.28 -2.89 2.63
C PRO A 98 9.44 -1.54 3.30
N LEU A 99 9.33 -0.48 2.51
CA LEU A 99 9.35 0.90 2.98
C LEU A 99 8.04 1.57 2.56
N ALA A 100 7.62 2.57 3.32
CA ALA A 100 6.45 3.38 2.97
C ALA A 100 6.88 4.75 2.47
N ILE A 101 6.26 5.21 1.39
CA ILE A 101 6.42 6.57 0.87
C ILE A 101 5.13 7.29 1.15
N ILE A 102 5.22 8.40 1.85
CA ILE A 102 4.08 9.19 2.30
C ILE A 102 4.42 10.67 2.16
N ASP A 103 3.42 11.51 1.93
CA ASP A 103 3.60 12.95 1.90
C ASP A 103 4.23 13.44 3.20
N ALA A 104 5.28 14.24 3.10
CA ALA A 104 6.06 14.67 4.27
C ALA A 104 5.25 15.55 5.21
N GLU A 105 4.47 16.50 4.67
CA GLU A 105 3.64 17.36 5.52
C GLU A 105 2.57 16.55 6.25
N TYR A 106 1.94 15.62 5.54
CA TYR A 106 0.96 14.73 6.14
C TYR A 106 1.59 13.91 7.27
N PHE A 107 2.76 13.34 7.04
CA PHE A 107 3.45 12.52 8.04
C PHE A 107 3.79 13.33 9.29
N ILE A 108 4.32 14.54 9.11
CA ILE A 108 4.65 15.42 10.23
C ILE A 108 3.40 15.80 11.02
N ASP A 109 2.32 16.11 10.32
CA ASP A 109 1.03 16.41 10.97
C ASP A 109 0.51 15.22 11.77
N LEU A 110 0.61 14.02 11.19
CA LEU A 110 0.22 12.79 11.88
C LEU A 110 1.03 12.59 13.16
N CYS A 111 2.35 12.81 13.09
CA CYS A 111 3.23 12.73 14.28
C CYS A 111 2.82 13.74 15.35
N SER A 112 2.44 14.93 14.93
CA SER A 112 1.97 15.97 15.85
C SER A 112 0.70 15.54 16.58
N LYS A 113 -0.22 14.88 15.90
CA LYS A 113 -1.46 14.37 16.51
C LYS A 113 -1.18 13.26 17.52
N VAL A 114 -0.25 12.38 17.22
CA VAL A 114 0.18 11.33 18.16
C VAL A 114 0.82 11.96 19.40
N GLU A 115 1.71 12.92 19.22
CA GLU A 115 2.37 13.64 20.33
C GLU A 115 1.35 14.33 21.25
N ASN A 116 0.28 14.86 20.65
CA ASN A 116 -0.78 15.55 21.41
C ASN A 116 -1.83 14.59 21.96
N GLY A 117 -1.68 13.30 21.77
CA GLY A 117 -2.63 12.30 22.24
C GLY A 117 -3.92 12.22 21.43
N ASN A 118 -3.94 12.76 20.21
CA ASN A 118 -5.11 12.79 19.33
C ASN A 118 -5.09 11.64 18.33
N THR A 119 -5.02 10.43 18.82
CA THR A 119 -4.96 9.23 17.96
C THR A 119 -6.27 8.46 17.97
#